data_e93f341f9c157653179d24a05d4f65c1
#
_entry.id   e93f341f9c157653179d24a05d4f65c1
#
_cell.length_a   1.000
_cell.length_b   1.000
_cell.length_c   1.000
_cell.angle_alpha   90.00
_cell.angle_beta   90.00
_cell.angle_gamma   90.00
#
_symmetry.space_group_name_H-M   'P 1'
#
loop_
_entity.id
_entity.type
_entity.pdbx_description
1 polymer ?
#
loop_
_entity_poly.entity_id
_entity_poly.type
_entity_poly.pdbx_seq_one_letter_code
_entity_poly.pdbx_strand_id
1 'polypeptide(L)'
;MKIRLLMLGKTRRPEMRATLDDYVKRISRSCPIEITEVRDGGAALKKLESDRAATVVLLDAAGKNFDSNALAKWLGELRDRGTRELIFLCGDADGFPDDLRQRAHQKLSLSAMTFSHELARVMLAEQLYRAFAILSGSPYPK
;
A
#
# COMPACT_ATOMS: atom_id res chain seq x y z
N MET A 1 -3.54 -14.48 -0.86
CA MET A 1 -3.65 -13.07 -0.41
C MET A 1 -3.76 -12.16 -1.61
N LYS A 2 -4.69 -11.23 -1.57
CA LYS A 2 -4.84 -10.19 -2.59
C LYS A 2 -4.49 -8.84 -1.97
N ILE A 3 -3.79 -8.00 -2.72
CA ILE A 3 -3.44 -6.65 -2.28
C ILE A 3 -4.26 -5.63 -3.08
N ARG A 4 -4.80 -4.65 -2.38
CA ARG A 4 -5.42 -3.49 -3.00
C ARG A 4 -4.74 -2.22 -2.53
N LEU A 5 -4.36 -1.37 -3.47
CA LEU A 5 -3.87 -0.03 -3.19
C LEU A 5 -5.05 0.93 -3.36
N LEU A 6 -5.61 1.36 -2.24
CA LEU A 6 -6.79 2.24 -2.23
C LEU A 6 -6.31 3.67 -2.05
N MET A 7 -6.46 4.46 -3.09
CA MET A 7 -5.86 5.79 -3.19
C MET A 7 -6.93 6.88 -3.18
N LEU A 8 -6.73 7.88 -2.33
CA LEU A 8 -7.57 9.07 -2.31
C LEU A 8 -7.11 10.00 -3.43
N GLY A 9 -7.95 10.14 -4.45
CA GLY A 9 -7.62 10.94 -5.64
C GLY A 9 -6.76 10.18 -6.64
N LYS A 10 -6.66 10.76 -7.82
CA LYS A 10 -5.92 10.16 -8.93
C LYS A 10 -4.43 10.48 -8.84
N THR A 11 -3.61 9.56 -9.33
CA THR A 11 -2.21 9.85 -9.62
C THR A 11 -2.18 10.62 -10.93
N ARG A 12 -1.84 11.92 -10.86
CA ARG A 12 -2.01 12.85 -11.99
C ARG A 12 -0.77 12.96 -12.86
N ARG A 13 0.43 12.91 -12.25
CA ARG A 13 1.69 13.07 -12.99
C ARG A 13 1.93 11.83 -13.83
N PRO A 14 2.06 11.97 -15.17
CA PRO A 14 2.19 10.79 -16.06
C PRO A 14 3.39 9.90 -15.73
N GLU A 15 4.52 10.49 -15.34
CA GLU A 15 5.71 9.72 -14.97
C GLU A 15 5.51 8.92 -13.69
N MET A 16 4.74 9.44 -12.74
CA MET A 16 4.42 8.71 -11.50
C MET A 16 3.45 7.58 -11.78
N ARG A 17 2.42 7.84 -12.59
CA ARG A 17 1.47 6.81 -12.96
C ARG A 17 2.13 5.67 -13.73
N ALA A 18 2.99 5.99 -14.68
CA ALA A 18 3.68 4.97 -15.46
C ALA A 18 4.58 4.10 -14.58
N THR A 19 5.32 4.71 -13.66
CA THR A 19 6.19 3.97 -12.74
C THR A 19 5.37 3.12 -11.77
N LEU A 20 4.30 3.67 -11.23
CA LEU A 20 3.40 2.94 -10.34
C LEU A 20 2.81 1.72 -11.03
N ASP A 21 2.30 1.89 -12.25
CA ASP A 21 1.71 0.81 -13.03
C ASP A 21 2.73 -0.28 -13.35
N ASP A 22 3.99 0.10 -13.60
CA ASP A 22 5.06 -0.86 -13.86
C ASP A 22 5.32 -1.73 -12.64
N TYR A 23 5.44 -1.15 -11.44
CA TYR A 23 5.63 -1.94 -10.23
C TYR A 23 4.43 -2.83 -9.91
N VAL A 24 3.23 -2.32 -10.08
CA VAL A 24 2.02 -3.12 -9.87
C VAL A 24 1.98 -4.32 -10.82
N LYS A 25 2.35 -4.12 -12.07
CA LYS A 25 2.46 -5.21 -13.03
C LYS A 25 3.48 -6.26 -12.60
N ARG A 26 4.64 -5.84 -12.11
CA ARG A 26 5.66 -6.76 -11.61
C ARG A 26 5.17 -7.54 -10.38
N ILE A 27 4.52 -6.85 -9.44
CA ILE A 27 3.97 -7.48 -8.24
C ILE A 27 2.91 -8.52 -8.60
N SER A 28 2.12 -8.27 -9.65
CA SER A 28 1.03 -9.16 -10.05
C SER A 28 1.49 -10.58 -10.39
N ARG A 29 2.77 -10.75 -10.69
CA ARG A 29 3.35 -12.07 -10.94
C ARG A 29 3.49 -12.91 -9.66
N SER A 30 3.53 -12.25 -8.51
CA SER A 30 3.69 -12.91 -7.20
C SER A 30 2.41 -12.91 -6.37
N CYS A 31 1.54 -11.92 -6.58
CA CYS A 31 0.36 -11.72 -5.76
C CYS A 31 -0.67 -10.90 -6.54
N PRO A 32 -1.95 -11.31 -6.53
CA PRO A 32 -2.98 -10.47 -7.12
C PRO A 32 -2.98 -9.08 -6.47
N ILE A 33 -2.93 -8.05 -7.28
CA ILE A 33 -2.88 -6.66 -6.82
C ILE A 33 -3.63 -5.77 -7.78
N GLU A 34 -4.35 -4.79 -7.23
CA GLU A 34 -5.02 -3.78 -8.04
C GLU A 34 -4.95 -2.42 -7.37
N ILE A 35 -5.03 -1.37 -8.18
CA ILE A 35 -5.16 0.01 -7.74
C ILE A 35 -6.63 0.40 -7.85
N THR A 36 -7.16 0.98 -6.78
CA THR A 36 -8.48 1.60 -6.78
C THR A 36 -8.32 3.07 -6.38
N GLU A 37 -8.70 3.97 -7.27
CA GLU A 37 -8.69 5.40 -6.98
C GLU A 37 -10.12 5.83 -6.62
N VAL A 38 -10.28 6.49 -5.48
CA VAL A 38 -11.56 6.99 -5.02
C VAL A 38 -11.48 8.52 -4.88
N ARG A 39 -12.62 9.18 -5.00
CA ARG A 39 -12.68 10.64 -5.03
C ARG A 39 -12.17 11.28 -3.74
N ASP A 40 -12.50 10.70 -2.58
CA ASP A 40 -12.20 11.29 -1.28
C ASP A 40 -12.26 10.23 -0.16
N GLY A 41 -12.03 10.67 1.08
CA GLY A 41 -12.04 9.80 2.26
C GLY A 41 -13.39 9.16 2.52
N GLY A 42 -14.50 9.85 2.22
CA GLY A 42 -15.84 9.29 2.39
C GLY A 42 -16.09 8.12 1.46
N ALA A 43 -15.65 8.22 0.21
CA ALA A 43 -15.75 7.13 -0.75
C ALA A 43 -14.86 5.95 -0.35
N ALA A 44 -13.67 6.23 0.18
CA ALA A 44 -12.78 5.18 0.70
C ALA A 44 -13.43 4.43 1.87
N LEU A 45 -14.03 5.16 2.80
CA LEU A 45 -14.69 4.55 3.96
C LEU A 45 -15.84 3.62 3.55
N LYS A 46 -16.63 4.03 2.55
CA LYS A 46 -17.69 3.17 2.01
C LYS A 46 -17.14 1.87 1.43
N LYS A 47 -16.03 1.96 0.72
CA LYS A 47 -15.35 0.77 0.18
C LYS A 47 -14.93 -0.18 1.30
N LEU A 48 -14.35 0.36 2.37
CA LEU A 48 -13.89 -0.45 3.50
C LEU A 48 -15.06 -1.08 4.27
N GLU A 49 -16.18 -0.40 4.38
CA GLU A 49 -17.38 -0.93 5.05
C GLU A 49 -17.96 -2.14 4.33
N SER A 50 -17.84 -2.20 3.02
CA SER A 50 -18.29 -3.35 2.24
C SER A 50 -17.29 -4.52 2.29
N ASP A 51 -16.10 -4.31 2.88
CA ASP A 51 -15.00 -5.28 2.85
C ASP A 51 -14.39 -5.45 4.24
N ARG A 52 -15.23 -5.79 5.21
CA ARG A 52 -14.85 -5.81 6.63
C ARG A 52 -13.81 -6.88 6.99
N ALA A 53 -13.69 -7.91 6.19
CA ALA A 53 -12.72 -8.97 6.44
C ALA A 53 -11.30 -8.59 6.03
N ALA A 54 -11.11 -7.49 5.30
CA ALA A 54 -9.80 -7.06 4.85
C ALA A 54 -8.97 -6.49 6.00
N THR A 55 -7.68 -6.73 5.95
CA THR A 55 -6.72 -6.06 6.83
C THR A 55 -6.36 -4.71 6.20
N VAL A 56 -6.55 -3.63 6.93
CA VAL A 56 -6.37 -2.27 6.44
C VAL A 56 -5.14 -1.64 7.05
N VAL A 57 -4.24 -1.18 6.20
CA VAL A 57 -2.99 -0.51 6.58
C VAL A 57 -3.00 0.90 6.01
N LEU A 58 -2.81 1.88 6.86
CA LEU A 58 -2.80 3.28 6.46
C LEU A 58 -1.35 3.76 6.33
N LEU A 59 -1.03 4.37 5.20
CA LEU A 59 0.29 4.93 4.96
C LEU A 59 0.40 6.27 5.68
N ASP A 60 1.27 6.36 6.68
CA ASP A 60 1.39 7.53 7.55
C ASP A 60 2.84 7.65 8.04
N ALA A 61 3.44 8.83 7.89
CA ALA A 61 4.82 9.07 8.33
C ALA A 61 5.02 8.82 9.83
N ALA A 62 3.96 8.98 10.64
CA ALA A 62 4.00 8.70 12.08
C ALA A 62 3.71 7.24 12.44
N GLY A 63 3.49 6.38 11.45
CA GLY A 63 3.20 4.97 11.68
C GLY A 63 4.44 4.15 12.02
N LYS A 64 4.24 2.84 12.10
CA LYS A 64 5.34 1.91 12.36
C LYS A 64 6.34 1.92 11.20
N ASN A 65 7.60 2.10 11.54
CA ASN A 65 8.68 2.13 10.56
C ASN A 65 9.27 0.73 10.39
N PHE A 66 9.26 0.23 9.17
CA PHE A 66 9.92 -1.03 8.83
C PHE A 66 11.12 -0.75 7.93
N ASP A 67 12.20 -1.50 8.09
CA ASP A 67 13.14 -1.63 7.00
C ASP A 67 12.58 -2.61 5.94
N SER A 68 13.24 -2.71 4.80
CA SER A 68 12.75 -3.54 3.69
C SER A 68 12.65 -5.02 4.05
N ASN A 69 13.58 -5.53 4.82
CA ASN A 69 13.56 -6.94 5.26
C ASN A 69 12.43 -7.19 6.25
N ALA A 70 12.19 -6.25 7.18
CA ALA A 70 11.09 -6.36 8.14
C ALA A 70 9.73 -6.29 7.44
N LEU A 71 9.60 -5.45 6.41
CA LEU A 71 8.38 -5.39 5.62
C LEU A 71 8.12 -6.72 4.91
N ALA A 72 9.16 -7.30 4.31
CA ALA A 72 9.04 -8.60 3.65
C ALA A 72 8.60 -9.69 4.64
N LYS A 73 9.21 -9.73 5.82
CA LYS A 73 8.85 -10.69 6.86
C LYS A 73 7.40 -10.53 7.28
N TRP A 74 6.96 -9.31 7.50
CA TRP A 74 5.58 -9.00 7.89
C TRP A 74 4.57 -9.45 6.82
N LEU A 75 4.86 -9.16 5.55
CA LEU A 75 4.02 -9.62 4.44
C LEU A 75 3.95 -11.14 4.37
N GLY A 76 5.09 -11.81 4.54
CA GLY A 76 5.15 -13.26 4.57
C GLY A 76 4.32 -13.86 5.70
N GLU A 77 4.37 -13.26 6.88
CA GLU A 77 3.56 -13.69 8.02
C GLU A 77 2.07 -13.52 7.78
N LEU A 78 1.65 -12.40 7.17
CA LEU A 78 0.26 -12.19 6.80
C LEU A 78 -0.22 -13.24 5.82
N ARG A 79 0.57 -13.52 4.80
CA ARG A 79 0.27 -14.56 3.81
C ARG A 79 0.12 -15.93 4.46
N ASP A 80 1.06 -16.27 5.33
CA ASP A 80 1.12 -17.60 5.96
C ASP A 80 -0.02 -17.80 6.97
N ARG A 81 -0.53 -16.72 7.56
CA ARG A 81 -1.71 -16.76 8.44
C ARG A 81 -3.03 -16.84 7.68
N GLY A 82 -2.99 -16.80 6.36
CA GLY A 82 -4.18 -16.88 5.53
C GLY A 82 -4.94 -15.57 5.36
N THR A 83 -4.26 -14.43 5.48
CA THR A 83 -4.86 -13.13 5.17
C THR A 83 -5.40 -13.13 3.75
N ARG A 84 -6.70 -12.89 3.57
CA ARG A 84 -7.35 -12.95 2.26
C ARG A 84 -7.14 -11.69 1.45
N GLU A 85 -7.31 -10.54 2.09
CA GLU A 85 -7.14 -9.25 1.43
C GLU A 85 -6.40 -8.27 2.33
N LEU A 86 -5.44 -7.56 1.75
CA LEU A 86 -4.65 -6.54 2.42
C LEU A 86 -4.82 -5.24 1.64
N ILE A 87 -5.37 -4.22 2.30
CA ILE A 87 -5.63 -2.92 1.69
C ILE A 87 -4.65 -1.91 2.26
N PHE A 88 -3.90 -1.25 1.38
CA PHE A 88 -3.08 -0.10 1.74
C PHE A 88 -3.82 1.17 1.36
N LEU A 89 -4.07 2.03 2.35
CA LEU A 89 -4.68 3.34 2.15
C LEU A 89 -3.59 4.36 1.88
N CYS A 90 -3.66 5.01 0.73
CA CYS A 90 -2.74 6.06 0.34
C CYS A 90 -3.49 7.39 0.26
N GLY A 91 -3.05 8.38 1.02
CA GLY A 91 -3.71 9.68 1.09
C GLY A 91 -3.46 10.55 -0.13
N ASP A 92 -4.16 11.66 -0.16
CA ASP A 92 -3.86 12.78 -1.06
C ASP A 92 -3.03 13.82 -0.30
N ALA A 93 -2.90 15.02 -0.88
CA ALA A 93 -2.12 16.11 -0.27
C ALA A 93 -2.64 16.53 1.11
N ASP A 94 -3.92 16.33 1.39
CA ASP A 94 -4.58 16.73 2.65
C ASP A 94 -4.56 15.63 3.71
N GLY A 95 -4.03 14.45 3.39
CA GLY A 95 -3.96 13.33 4.33
C GLY A 95 -5.28 12.57 4.42
N PHE A 96 -5.65 12.16 5.64
CA PHE A 96 -6.82 11.30 5.88
C PHE A 96 -7.77 11.95 6.91
N PRO A 97 -9.09 11.84 6.70
CA PRO A 97 -10.04 12.17 7.76
C PRO A 97 -9.93 11.20 8.94
N ASP A 98 -10.34 11.67 10.13
CA ASP A 98 -10.18 10.91 11.37
C ASP A 98 -10.92 9.57 11.38
N ASP A 99 -12.13 9.53 10.83
CA ASP A 99 -12.92 8.30 10.77
C ASP A 99 -12.23 7.22 9.92
N LEU A 100 -11.58 7.64 8.84
CA LEU A 100 -10.79 6.73 8.01
C LEU A 100 -9.54 6.24 8.76
N ARG A 101 -8.86 7.12 9.48
CA ARG A 101 -7.71 6.75 10.30
C ARG A 101 -8.08 5.69 11.34
N GLN A 102 -9.22 5.85 11.98
CA GLN A 102 -9.71 4.91 13.00
C GLN A 102 -10.04 3.54 12.44
N ARG A 103 -10.35 3.47 11.15
CA ARG A 103 -10.67 2.21 10.48
C ARG A 103 -9.45 1.35 10.19
N ALA A 104 -8.25 1.93 10.20
CA ALA A 104 -7.02 1.21 9.91
C ALA A 104 -6.63 0.28 11.06
N HIS A 105 -6.21 -0.93 10.73
CA HIS A 105 -5.69 -1.89 11.70
C HIS A 105 -4.24 -1.59 12.06
N GLN A 106 -3.51 -1.00 11.13
CA GLN A 106 -2.11 -0.64 11.32
C GLN A 106 -1.76 0.59 10.49
N LYS A 107 -0.79 1.35 10.96
CA LYS A 107 -0.20 2.48 10.25
C LYS A 107 1.23 2.12 9.87
N LEU A 108 1.56 2.32 8.60
CA LEU A 108 2.88 2.01 8.05
C LEU A 108 3.57 3.30 7.66
N SER A 109 4.79 3.51 8.17
CA SER A 109 5.64 4.63 7.77
C SER A 109 6.69 4.15 6.77
N LEU A 110 6.76 4.83 5.62
CA LEU A 110 7.88 4.63 4.67
C LEU A 110 9.14 5.31 5.18
N SER A 111 8.99 6.43 5.88
CA SER A 111 10.08 7.22 6.41
C SER A 111 9.49 8.26 7.36
N ALA A 112 10.29 8.74 8.31
CA ALA A 112 9.91 9.89 9.12
C ALA A 112 9.86 11.18 8.30
N MET A 113 10.46 11.20 7.12
CA MET A 113 10.36 12.30 6.18
C MET A 113 9.03 12.29 5.48
N THR A 114 8.52 13.48 5.15
CA THR A 114 7.28 13.62 4.40
C THR A 114 7.57 13.62 2.90
N PHE A 115 6.86 12.81 2.15
CA PHE A 115 6.93 12.78 0.69
C PHE A 115 5.67 13.37 0.08
N SER A 116 5.77 13.85 -1.17
CA SER A 116 4.57 14.15 -1.92
C SER A 116 3.72 12.87 -2.01
N HIS A 117 2.39 13.03 -2.03
CA HIS A 117 1.48 11.89 -1.98
C HIS A 117 1.66 10.94 -3.18
N GLU A 118 1.96 11.48 -4.36
CA GLU A 118 2.15 10.64 -5.56
C GLU A 118 3.48 9.88 -5.50
N LEU A 119 4.56 10.51 -5.02
CA LEU A 119 5.83 9.83 -4.83
C LEU A 119 5.71 8.72 -3.78
N ALA A 120 4.99 8.97 -2.69
CA ALA A 120 4.76 7.96 -1.66
C ALA A 120 4.08 6.71 -2.24
N ARG A 121 3.14 6.88 -3.16
CA ARG A 121 2.47 5.75 -3.85
C ARG A 121 3.45 4.89 -4.62
N VAL A 122 4.36 5.53 -5.35
CA VAL A 122 5.40 4.83 -6.12
C VAL A 122 6.36 4.10 -5.18
N MET A 123 6.78 4.76 -4.10
CA MET A 123 7.72 4.18 -3.13
C MET A 123 7.09 2.98 -2.43
N LEU A 124 5.82 3.05 -2.07
CA LEU A 124 5.10 1.91 -1.50
C LEU A 124 5.10 0.73 -2.47
N ALA A 125 4.76 0.98 -3.73
CA ALA A 125 4.72 -0.08 -4.73
C ALA A 125 6.11 -0.71 -4.94
N GLU A 126 7.16 0.10 -4.99
CA GLU A 126 8.53 -0.40 -5.12
C GLU A 126 8.89 -1.28 -3.92
N GLN A 127 8.57 -0.85 -2.70
CA GLN A 127 8.86 -1.63 -1.49
C GLN A 127 8.05 -2.93 -1.42
N LEU A 128 6.81 -2.93 -1.90
CA LEU A 128 6.03 -4.16 -1.99
C LEU A 128 6.65 -5.14 -2.99
N TYR A 129 7.08 -4.64 -4.14
CA TYR A 129 7.78 -5.48 -5.11
C TYR A 129 9.08 -6.05 -4.52
N ARG A 130 9.86 -5.20 -3.86
CA ARG A 130 11.10 -5.62 -3.17
C ARG A 130 10.81 -6.69 -2.12
N ALA A 131 9.75 -6.53 -1.35
CA ALA A 131 9.36 -7.50 -0.33
C ALA A 131 9.08 -8.88 -0.93
N PHE A 132 8.32 -8.94 -2.03
CA PHE A 132 8.06 -10.21 -2.71
C PHE A 132 9.33 -10.80 -3.32
N ALA A 133 10.22 -9.95 -3.83
CA ALA A 133 11.52 -10.40 -4.32
C ALA A 133 12.35 -11.04 -3.20
N ILE A 134 12.38 -10.42 -2.02
CA ILE A 134 13.07 -10.98 -0.85
C ILE A 134 12.46 -12.32 -0.47
N LEU A 135 11.13 -12.41 -0.39
CA LEU A 135 10.43 -13.63 0.00
C LEU A 135 10.70 -14.78 -0.96
N SER A 136 10.88 -14.50 -2.25
CA SER A 136 11.13 -15.53 -3.27
C SER A 136 12.61 -15.80 -3.50
N GLY A 137 13.52 -15.08 -2.84
CA GLY A 137 14.95 -15.23 -3.05
C GLY A 137 15.45 -14.64 -4.37
N SER A 138 14.70 -13.72 -4.97
CA SER A 138 15.08 -13.06 -6.22
C SER A 138 16.26 -12.10 -6.00
N PRO A 139 17.14 -11.92 -7.01
CA PRO A 139 18.29 -11.02 -6.88
C PRO A 139 17.94 -9.53 -6.97
N TYR A 140 16.68 -9.17 -7.11
CA TYR A 140 16.26 -7.76 -7.07
C TYR A 140 16.47 -7.18 -5.67
N PRO A 141 16.94 -5.97 -5.50
CA PRO A 141 17.44 -5.06 -6.52
C PRO A 141 18.93 -5.26 -6.70
N LYS A 142 19.35 -5.03 -7.87
CA LYS A 142 20.78 -5.11 -8.16
C LYS A 142 21.33 -3.74 -8.41
#